data_8069452278e407503b99c9ad8b7ec5cc
#
_entry.id   8069452278e407503b99c9ad8b7ec5cc
#
_cell.length_a   1.000
_cell.length_b   1.000
_cell.length_c   1.000
_cell.angle_alpha   90.00
_cell.angle_beta   90.00
_cell.angle_gamma   90.00
#
_symmetry.space_group_name_H-M   'P 1'
#
loop_
_entity.id
_entity.type
_entity.pdbx_description
1 polymer ?
#
loop_
_entity_poly.entity_id
_entity_poly.type
_entity_poly.pdbx_seq_one_letter_code
_entity_poly.pdbx_strand_id
1 'polypeptide(L)'
;DRKFAKEFHRRIGFIFQNSEVQLFTGSVEDEIAFGLFQLGLPENEVRMRTDRYIRLLELEGVRTRAPFRLSGGEKKRTALAAVLSMEPEVLILDEPLSGLDEDGQEWIMHFLENAKSPGRLMLIATHQKEFAGRIADEEIFMNKYHRIERIEKMR
;
A
#
# COMPACT_ATOMS: atom_id res chain seq x y z
N ASP A 1 0.87 5.62 25.38
CA ASP A 1 0.41 4.30 25.84
C ASP A 1 0.69 3.26 24.76
N ARG A 2 1.45 2.20 25.09
CA ARG A 2 1.84 1.13 24.15
C ARG A 2 0.65 0.39 23.51
N LYS A 3 -0.45 0.27 24.23
CA LYS A 3 -1.69 -0.37 23.75
C LYS A 3 -2.38 0.50 22.68
N PHE A 4 -2.44 1.80 22.90
CA PHE A 4 -2.97 2.76 21.94
C PHE A 4 -2.13 2.78 20.66
N ALA A 5 -0.79 2.76 20.77
CA ALA A 5 0.08 2.74 19.61
C ALA A 5 -0.11 1.48 18.74
N LYS A 6 -0.26 0.29 19.38
CA LYS A 6 -0.56 -0.96 18.64
C LYS A 6 -1.90 -0.90 17.91
N GLU A 7 -2.93 -0.41 18.58
CA GLU A 7 -4.26 -0.25 17.98
C GLU A 7 -4.22 0.72 16.81
N PHE A 8 -3.54 1.85 16.97
CA PHE A 8 -3.37 2.87 15.93
C PHE A 8 -2.65 2.29 14.70
N HIS A 9 -1.51 1.64 14.88
CA HIS A 9 -0.74 1.03 13.79
C HIS A 9 -1.47 -0.14 13.11
N ARG A 10 -2.35 -0.82 13.80
CA ARG A 10 -3.19 -1.84 13.19
C ARG A 10 -4.21 -1.28 12.21
N ARG A 11 -4.73 -0.07 12.48
CA ARG A 11 -5.81 0.55 11.69
C ARG A 11 -5.30 1.37 10.51
N ILE A 12 -4.02 1.77 10.51
CA ILE A 12 -3.44 2.63 9.48
C ILE A 12 -2.30 1.90 8.78
N GLY A 13 -2.45 1.73 7.46
CA GLY A 13 -1.39 1.28 6.58
C GLY A 13 -0.74 2.46 5.86
N PHE A 14 0.58 2.45 5.74
CA PHE A 14 1.33 3.49 5.04
C PHE A 14 2.21 2.87 3.94
N ILE A 15 2.16 3.42 2.74
CA ILE A 15 3.02 3.06 1.61
C ILE A 15 3.88 4.27 1.27
N PHE A 16 5.20 4.12 1.45
CA PHE A 16 6.16 5.17 1.12
C PHE A 16 6.36 5.32 -0.39
N GLN A 17 6.73 6.51 -0.82
CA GLN A 17 7.15 6.79 -2.19
C GLN A 17 8.26 5.82 -2.63
N ASN A 18 9.33 5.70 -1.83
CA ASN A 18 10.37 4.71 -2.04
C ASN A 18 10.06 3.43 -1.25
N SER A 19 9.58 2.39 -1.96
CA SER A 19 9.26 1.10 -1.36
C SER A 19 10.49 0.34 -0.83
N GLU A 20 11.71 0.66 -1.29
CA GLU A 20 12.93 -0.02 -0.84
C GLU A 20 13.22 0.20 0.65
N VAL A 21 12.90 1.39 1.16
CA VAL A 21 13.12 1.70 2.58
C VAL A 21 12.13 1.00 3.51
N GLN A 22 11.07 0.42 2.93
CA GLN A 22 10.02 -0.26 3.67
C GLN A 22 10.25 -1.77 3.77
N LEU A 23 10.98 -2.35 2.80
CA LEU A 23 11.21 -3.80 2.67
C LEU A 23 12.55 -4.19 3.30
N PHE A 24 12.53 -5.12 4.26
CA PHE A 24 13.73 -5.45 5.04
C PHE A 24 13.90 -6.94 5.37
N THR A 25 12.95 -7.80 5.00
CA THR A 25 13.00 -9.23 5.31
C THR A 25 13.79 -10.04 4.25
N GLY A 26 13.90 -11.35 4.46
CA GLY A 26 14.67 -12.26 3.60
C GLY A 26 13.95 -12.66 2.32
N SER A 27 12.63 -12.55 2.25
CA SER A 27 11.81 -12.92 1.11
C SER A 27 10.52 -12.11 1.03
N VAL A 28 9.86 -12.13 -0.15
CA VAL A 28 8.52 -11.54 -0.34
C VAL A 28 7.51 -12.15 0.63
N GLU A 29 7.55 -13.47 0.82
CA GLU A 29 6.66 -14.17 1.74
C GLU A 29 6.85 -13.70 3.18
N ASP A 30 8.10 -13.61 3.64
CA ASP A 30 8.42 -13.14 4.99
C ASP A 30 8.00 -11.67 5.18
N GLU A 31 8.14 -10.84 4.15
CA GLU A 31 7.74 -9.43 4.19
C GLU A 31 6.24 -9.28 4.45
N ILE A 32 5.41 -10.05 3.74
CA ILE A 32 3.97 -10.03 3.91
C ILE A 32 3.56 -10.63 5.26
N ALA A 33 4.20 -11.73 5.66
CA ALA A 33 3.90 -12.42 6.92
C ALA A 33 4.31 -11.62 8.16
N PHE A 34 5.33 -10.77 8.06
CA PHE A 34 5.91 -10.06 9.20
C PHE A 34 4.87 -9.23 9.97
N GLY A 35 4.11 -8.38 9.28
CA GLY A 35 3.06 -7.56 9.90
C GLY A 35 1.98 -8.39 10.59
N LEU A 36 1.60 -9.50 9.96
CA LEU A 36 0.58 -10.42 10.49
C LEU A 36 1.03 -11.10 11.79
N PHE A 37 2.31 -11.51 11.86
CA PHE A 37 2.89 -12.03 13.12
C PHE A 37 2.94 -10.96 14.21
N GLN A 38 3.26 -9.70 13.87
CA GLN A 38 3.28 -8.59 14.84
C GLN A 38 1.87 -8.29 15.40
N LEU A 39 0.82 -8.57 14.62
CA LEU A 39 -0.57 -8.50 15.08
C LEU A 39 -0.94 -9.65 16.03
N GLY A 40 -0.10 -10.68 16.13
CA GLY A 40 -0.35 -11.86 16.97
C GLY A 40 -1.35 -12.84 16.37
N LEU A 41 -1.50 -12.86 15.04
CA LEU A 41 -2.39 -13.81 14.36
C LEU A 41 -1.82 -15.23 14.46
N PRO A 42 -2.69 -16.25 14.54
CA PRO A 42 -2.25 -17.66 14.54
C PRO A 42 -1.61 -18.02 13.18
N GLU A 43 -0.66 -18.95 13.20
CA GLU A 43 0.16 -19.32 12.05
C GLU A 43 -0.66 -19.71 10.81
N ASN A 44 -1.75 -20.45 10.99
CA ASN A 44 -2.64 -20.82 9.90
C ASN A 44 -3.30 -19.61 9.21
N GLU A 45 -3.67 -18.59 9.98
CA GLU A 45 -4.24 -17.35 9.45
C GLU A 45 -3.17 -16.52 8.75
N VAL A 46 -1.98 -16.40 9.33
CA VAL A 46 -0.83 -15.75 8.69
C VAL A 46 -0.56 -16.37 7.33
N ARG A 47 -0.44 -17.70 7.27
CA ARG A 47 -0.20 -18.41 6.00
C ARG A 47 -1.30 -18.15 4.98
N MET A 48 -2.56 -18.27 5.39
CA MET A 48 -3.71 -18.08 4.49
C MET A 48 -3.75 -16.66 3.93
N ARG A 49 -3.52 -15.63 4.75
CA ARG A 49 -3.50 -14.24 4.30
C ARG A 49 -2.29 -13.97 3.41
N THR A 50 -1.11 -14.44 3.78
CA THR A 50 0.11 -14.32 2.95
C THR A 50 -0.12 -14.91 1.57
N ASP A 51 -0.61 -16.14 1.47
CA ASP A 51 -0.91 -16.79 0.20
C ASP A 51 -1.96 -16.03 -0.63
N ARG A 52 -2.98 -15.47 0.03
CA ARG A 52 -4.00 -14.65 -0.63
C ARG A 52 -3.40 -13.39 -1.24
N TYR A 53 -2.57 -12.65 -0.49
CA TYR A 53 -2.02 -11.39 -0.97
C TYR A 53 -0.87 -11.58 -1.96
N ILE A 54 -0.12 -12.68 -1.91
CA ILE A 54 0.84 -13.07 -2.95
C ILE A 54 0.12 -13.24 -4.29
N ARG A 55 -1.01 -13.97 -4.32
CA ARG A 55 -1.81 -14.13 -5.54
C ARG A 55 -2.45 -12.84 -6.01
N LEU A 56 -3.04 -12.08 -5.09
CA LEU A 56 -3.75 -10.84 -5.42
C LEU A 56 -2.82 -9.79 -6.05
N LEU A 57 -1.56 -9.75 -5.63
CA LEU A 57 -0.55 -8.82 -6.13
C LEU A 57 0.39 -9.44 -7.19
N GLU A 58 0.08 -10.64 -7.69
CA GLU A 58 0.84 -11.34 -8.73
C GLU A 58 2.33 -11.53 -8.38
N LEU A 59 2.60 -12.00 -7.17
CA LEU A 59 3.94 -12.16 -6.61
C LEU A 59 4.41 -13.62 -6.54
N GLU A 60 3.64 -14.58 -7.09
CA GLU A 60 3.95 -16.00 -7.01
C GLU A 60 5.35 -16.32 -7.57
N GLY A 61 5.69 -15.73 -8.72
CA GLY A 61 6.99 -15.95 -9.39
C GLY A 61 8.20 -15.44 -8.61
N VAL A 62 7.99 -14.60 -7.60
CA VAL A 62 9.05 -13.98 -6.79
C VAL A 62 8.92 -14.25 -5.29
N ARG A 63 7.98 -15.13 -4.89
CA ARG A 63 7.61 -15.41 -3.51
C ARG A 63 8.80 -15.60 -2.56
N THR A 64 9.80 -16.38 -2.97
CA THR A 64 10.99 -16.69 -2.16
C THR A 64 12.17 -15.76 -2.43
N ARG A 65 11.99 -14.76 -3.30
CA ARG A 65 13.05 -13.84 -3.68
C ARG A 65 13.21 -12.76 -2.63
N ALA A 66 14.45 -12.41 -2.33
CA ALA A 66 14.75 -11.31 -1.41
C ALA A 66 14.37 -9.95 -2.03
N PRO A 67 13.83 -8.99 -1.24
CA PRO A 67 13.36 -7.70 -1.73
C PRO A 67 14.37 -6.91 -2.57
N PHE A 68 15.66 -6.97 -2.24
CA PHE A 68 16.71 -6.27 -3.00
C PHE A 68 16.93 -6.83 -4.40
N ARG A 69 16.37 -8.01 -4.74
CA ARG A 69 16.44 -8.65 -6.08
C ARG A 69 15.18 -8.41 -6.92
N LEU A 70 14.23 -7.64 -6.41
CA LEU A 70 12.98 -7.33 -7.09
C LEU A 70 13.13 -6.12 -8.02
N SER A 71 12.37 -6.09 -9.10
CA SER A 71 12.14 -4.88 -9.90
C SER A 71 11.40 -3.80 -9.10
N GLY A 72 11.36 -2.56 -9.58
CA GLY A 72 10.62 -1.47 -8.93
C GLY A 72 9.13 -1.79 -8.76
N GLY A 73 8.50 -2.36 -9.80
CA GLY A 73 7.10 -2.78 -9.75
C GLY A 73 6.86 -3.92 -8.75
N GLU A 74 7.72 -4.94 -8.72
CA GLU A 74 7.64 -6.04 -7.76
C GLU A 74 7.83 -5.55 -6.32
N LYS A 75 8.75 -4.62 -6.07
CA LYS A 75 8.94 -3.97 -4.76
C LYS A 75 7.68 -3.22 -4.32
N LYS A 76 7.08 -2.43 -5.21
CA LYS A 76 5.85 -1.68 -4.91
C LYS A 76 4.69 -2.62 -4.61
N ARG A 77 4.51 -3.67 -5.40
CA ARG A 77 3.49 -4.70 -5.16
C ARG A 77 3.72 -5.45 -3.85
N THR A 78 4.98 -5.76 -3.51
CA THR A 78 5.34 -6.40 -2.23
C THR A 78 5.00 -5.50 -1.05
N ALA A 79 5.34 -4.21 -1.10
CA ALA A 79 5.00 -3.25 -0.05
C ALA A 79 3.48 -3.11 0.12
N LEU A 80 2.73 -3.05 -0.98
CA LEU A 80 1.26 -3.06 -0.96
C LEU A 80 0.72 -4.34 -0.31
N ALA A 81 1.24 -5.52 -0.69
CA ALA A 81 0.82 -6.80 -0.13
C ALA A 81 1.05 -6.87 1.38
N ALA A 82 2.24 -6.45 1.84
CA ALA A 82 2.60 -6.43 3.25
C ALA A 82 1.66 -5.55 4.09
N VAL A 83 1.32 -4.36 3.58
CA VAL A 83 0.42 -3.45 4.30
C VAL A 83 -1.03 -3.89 4.21
N LEU A 84 -1.51 -4.26 3.03
CA LEU A 84 -2.92 -4.63 2.82
C LEU A 84 -3.31 -5.95 3.48
N SER A 85 -2.35 -6.87 3.67
CA SER A 85 -2.60 -8.13 4.39
C SER A 85 -3.05 -7.93 5.82
N MET A 86 -2.68 -6.81 6.44
CA MET A 86 -3.13 -6.40 7.77
C MET A 86 -4.55 -5.84 7.79
N GLU A 87 -5.17 -5.64 6.62
CA GLU A 87 -6.54 -5.12 6.44
C GLU A 87 -6.77 -3.77 7.16
N PRO A 88 -5.95 -2.74 6.89
CA PRO A 88 -6.09 -1.45 7.54
C PRO A 88 -7.41 -0.75 7.14
N GLU A 89 -7.98 0.03 8.07
CA GLU A 89 -9.15 0.87 7.83
C GLU A 89 -8.78 2.14 7.05
N VAL A 90 -7.57 2.64 7.26
CA VAL A 90 -7.01 3.80 6.57
C VAL A 90 -5.74 3.38 5.84
N LEU A 91 -5.69 3.64 4.54
CA LEU A 91 -4.51 3.42 3.70
C LEU A 91 -3.97 4.77 3.24
N ILE A 92 -2.74 5.07 3.60
CA ILE A 92 -2.04 6.29 3.17
C ILE A 92 -0.98 5.90 2.14
N LEU A 93 -1.02 6.53 0.97
CA LEU A 93 -0.07 6.28 -0.12
C LEU A 93 0.61 7.60 -0.48
N ASP A 94 1.94 7.57 -0.48
CA ASP A 94 2.76 8.71 -0.88
C ASP A 94 3.36 8.41 -2.27
N GLU A 95 2.97 9.20 -3.28
CA GLU A 95 3.41 9.06 -4.69
C GLU A 95 3.43 7.59 -5.17
N PRO A 96 2.29 6.88 -5.16
CA PRO A 96 2.28 5.43 -5.38
C PRO A 96 2.75 5.01 -6.78
N LEU A 97 2.70 5.90 -7.78
CA LEU A 97 3.14 5.63 -9.15
C LEU A 97 4.60 6.01 -9.42
N SER A 98 5.27 6.66 -8.45
CA SER A 98 6.65 7.12 -8.62
C SER A 98 7.62 5.95 -8.84
N GLY A 99 8.52 6.11 -9.81
CA GLY A 99 9.57 5.14 -10.11
C GLY A 99 9.12 3.89 -10.87
N LEU A 100 7.89 3.88 -11.39
CA LEU A 100 7.34 2.81 -12.21
C LEU A 100 7.34 3.20 -13.69
N ASP A 101 7.49 2.20 -14.55
CA ASP A 101 7.22 2.30 -15.98
C ASP A 101 5.70 2.41 -16.25
N GLU A 102 5.32 2.67 -17.49
CA GLU A 102 3.91 2.87 -17.89
C GLU A 102 3.03 1.67 -17.51
N ASP A 103 3.49 0.46 -17.76
CA ASP A 103 2.74 -0.77 -17.44
C ASP A 103 2.56 -0.94 -15.93
N GLY A 104 3.61 -0.67 -15.15
CA GLY A 104 3.55 -0.69 -13.70
C GLY A 104 2.62 0.38 -13.11
N GLN A 105 2.62 1.59 -13.69
CA GLN A 105 1.71 2.66 -13.29
C GLN A 105 0.25 2.29 -13.56
N GLU A 106 -0.06 1.81 -14.76
CA GLU A 106 -1.41 1.41 -15.13
C GLU A 106 -1.89 0.24 -14.26
N TRP A 107 -1.02 -0.73 -13.97
CA TRP A 107 -1.34 -1.83 -13.07
C TRP A 107 -1.70 -1.33 -11.65
N ILE A 108 -0.89 -0.44 -11.06
CA ILE A 108 -1.16 0.14 -9.72
C ILE A 108 -2.46 0.97 -9.74
N MET A 109 -2.68 1.78 -10.76
CA MET A 109 -3.92 2.57 -10.88
C MET A 109 -5.15 1.67 -10.87
N HIS A 110 -5.16 0.66 -11.73
CA HIS A 110 -6.27 -0.30 -11.82
C HIS A 110 -6.46 -1.07 -10.51
N PHE A 111 -5.36 -1.47 -9.87
CA PHE A 111 -5.41 -2.14 -8.56
C PHE A 111 -6.06 -1.25 -7.50
N LEU A 112 -5.65 0.02 -7.39
CA LEU A 112 -6.19 0.96 -6.39
C LEU A 112 -7.66 1.31 -6.64
N GLU A 113 -8.08 1.42 -7.91
CA GLU A 113 -9.50 1.60 -8.27
C GLU A 113 -10.35 0.45 -7.73
N ASN A 114 -9.88 -0.79 -7.89
CA ASN A 114 -10.58 -1.99 -7.43
C ASN A 114 -10.44 -2.25 -5.91
N ALA A 115 -9.44 -1.64 -5.25
CA ALA A 115 -9.23 -1.75 -3.81
C ALA A 115 -10.16 -0.85 -2.98
N LYS A 116 -10.92 0.04 -3.63
CA LYS A 116 -11.95 0.85 -2.97
C LYS A 116 -13.00 -0.07 -2.37
N SER A 117 -13.32 0.15 -1.10
CA SER A 117 -14.38 -0.60 -0.41
C SER A 117 -15.06 0.25 0.64
N PRO A 118 -16.36 0.04 0.90
CA PRO A 118 -17.03 0.69 2.00
C PRO A 118 -16.28 0.46 3.33
N GLY A 119 -16.09 1.52 4.10
CA GLY A 119 -15.41 1.46 5.40
C GLY A 119 -13.88 1.55 5.34
N ARG A 120 -13.26 1.64 4.15
CA ARG A 120 -11.83 1.94 4.00
C ARG A 120 -11.63 3.33 3.44
N LEU A 121 -10.85 4.15 4.13
CA LEU A 121 -10.37 5.44 3.63
C LEU A 121 -9.03 5.25 2.92
N MET A 122 -8.89 5.76 1.70
CA MET A 122 -7.58 5.92 1.04
C MET A 122 -7.23 7.40 0.97
N LEU A 123 -6.07 7.76 1.53
CA LEU A 123 -5.49 9.09 1.42
C LEU A 123 -4.24 9.00 0.53
N ILE A 124 -4.27 9.66 -0.62
CA ILE A 124 -3.21 9.58 -1.62
C ILE A 124 -2.60 10.97 -1.79
N ALA A 125 -1.30 11.09 -1.51
CA ALA A 125 -0.51 12.27 -1.86
C ALA A 125 0.11 12.05 -3.25
N THR A 126 -0.20 12.94 -4.21
CA THR A 126 0.38 12.87 -5.55
C THR A 126 0.38 14.23 -6.23
N HIS A 127 1.33 14.44 -7.15
CA HIS A 127 1.37 15.59 -8.06
C HIS A 127 0.81 15.24 -9.46
N GLN A 128 0.44 13.98 -9.70
CA GLN A 128 -0.08 13.50 -10.98
C GLN A 128 -1.59 13.74 -11.07
N LYS A 129 -1.99 14.83 -11.74
CA LYS A 129 -3.40 15.26 -11.84
C LYS A 129 -4.31 14.24 -12.50
N GLU A 130 -3.82 13.57 -13.55
CA GLU A 130 -4.58 12.55 -14.28
C GLU A 130 -4.93 11.37 -13.36
N PHE A 131 -3.96 10.89 -12.59
CA PHE A 131 -4.18 9.85 -11.60
C PHE A 131 -5.16 10.28 -10.50
N ALA A 132 -4.98 11.49 -9.94
CA ALA A 132 -5.89 12.02 -8.94
C ALA A 132 -7.33 12.10 -9.49
N GLY A 133 -7.55 12.71 -10.64
CA GLY A 133 -8.87 12.82 -11.27
C GLY A 133 -9.53 11.48 -11.62
N ARG A 134 -8.73 10.42 -11.83
CA ARG A 134 -9.24 9.08 -12.11
C ARG A 134 -9.70 8.34 -10.84
N ILE A 135 -9.00 8.53 -9.72
CA ILE A 135 -9.21 7.72 -8.52
C ILE A 135 -9.94 8.46 -7.39
N ALA A 136 -9.81 9.79 -7.28
CA ALA A 136 -10.31 10.53 -6.13
C ALA A 136 -11.83 10.68 -6.13
N ASP A 137 -12.44 10.61 -4.96
CA ASP A 137 -13.81 11.05 -4.70
C ASP A 137 -13.81 12.53 -4.26
N GLU A 138 -12.74 12.97 -3.58
CA GLU A 138 -12.47 14.36 -3.20
C GLU A 138 -10.99 14.67 -3.43
N GLU A 139 -10.67 15.84 -3.96
CA GLU A 139 -9.31 16.37 -4.09
C GLU A 139 -9.07 17.51 -3.10
N ILE A 140 -7.97 17.43 -2.37
CA ILE A 140 -7.51 18.46 -1.43
C ILE A 140 -6.29 19.13 -2.04
N PHE A 141 -6.42 20.41 -2.39
CA PHE A 141 -5.34 21.20 -2.95
C PHE A 141 -4.58 21.92 -1.84
N MET A 142 -3.26 21.77 -1.83
CA MET A 142 -2.36 22.43 -0.89
C MET A 142 -1.54 23.50 -1.60
N ASN A 143 -1.36 24.65 -0.95
CA ASN A 143 -0.53 25.73 -1.47
C ASN A 143 0.95 25.56 -1.05
N LYS A 144 1.82 26.45 -1.56
CA LYS A 144 3.27 26.45 -1.26
C LYS A 144 3.64 26.63 0.22
N TYR A 145 2.69 27.01 1.05
CA TYR A 145 2.85 27.15 2.51
C TYR A 145 2.32 25.94 3.28
N HIS A 146 2.06 24.80 2.58
CA HIS A 146 1.51 23.56 3.14
C HIS A 146 0.16 23.74 3.86
N ARG A 147 -0.68 24.68 3.35
CA ARG A 147 -2.04 24.90 3.84
C ARG A 147 -3.05 24.44 2.80
N ILE A 148 -4.17 23.92 3.26
CA ILE A 148 -5.29 23.58 2.39
C ILE A 148 -5.81 24.89 1.77
N GLU A 149 -5.83 24.92 0.44
CA GLU A 149 -6.32 26.05 -0.36
C GLU A 149 -7.79 25.86 -0.74
N ARG A 150 -8.14 24.65 -1.19
CA ARG A 150 -9.49 24.28 -1.56
C ARG A 150 -9.69 22.77 -1.49
N ILE A 151 -10.96 22.35 -1.42
CA ILE A 151 -11.39 20.95 -1.51
C ILE A 151 -12.43 20.88 -2.62
N GLU A 152 -12.26 19.96 -3.54
CA GLU A 152 -13.17 19.73 -4.67
C GLU A 152 -13.73 18.30 -4.61
N LYS A 153 -15.04 18.17 -4.74
CA LYS A 153 -15.70 16.86 -4.90
C LYS A 153 -15.67 16.48 -6.38
N MET A 154 -15.19 15.27 -6.68
CA MET A 154 -15.00 14.79 -8.04
C MET A 154 -16.19 13.95 -8.54
N ARG A 155 -17.01 13.43 -7.64
CA ARG A 155 -18.21 12.62 -7.94
C ARG A 155 -19.32 12.84 -6.93
#